data_082b1a9c868269ffe145dd5a0ed23d25
#
_entry.id   082b1a9c868269ffe145dd5a0ed23d25
#
_cell.length_a   1.000
_cell.length_b   1.000
_cell.length_c   1.000
_cell.angle_alpha   90.00
_cell.angle_beta   90.00
_cell.angle_gamma   90.00
#
_symmetry.space_group_name_H-M   'P 1'
#
loop_
_entity.id
_entity.type
_entity.pdbx_description
1 polymer ?
#
loop_
_entity_poly.entity_id
_entity_poly.type
_entity_poly.pdbx_seq_one_letter_code
_entity_poly.pdbx_strand_id
1 'polypeptide(L)'
;MLSLDRNITVKLELLSILNKQDVPISSNQLSQLLEPISSATILNYCRELQDTIDELYTEDQLRLLITETGICLKNGGTSLIALTNFLLTSDLSYQIIIEVYNNKEVNSLKFCQEYGTSLSTLRRKIRALNQEIAPYGFYISSSDRTFIKGDEIKLRNFFAVFLWSIHRKFSSIPLDMELNHYIALSEIVIGTDKRLPQTQTELLSFFIYATDIRAKNKERIPFTQERYELSRHYPIKKMSSLDYWEDFDYFFTYFSFFSYVFIDINDLAFLEQLPLSAAEEHFMTVWVALFERYFLQLTDKNSRLLKQILKRNILAEKFLHIEDNLIPFFVYDDLNGFKEQYKSFKSTFDLFFSELIDRYPQGNTDFYYEFCFYNCLFFVPLEKMLTEIKIFCFTDYSYILDNIFKKALLTNFNDKYRLIFVDDLNEADIIIENLGFSEDHLPLEPSKEYLIIEAPFSSQSIAVLGEKLAAVEEKKMLCNQRVQCT
;
A
#
# COMPACT_ATOMS: atom_id res chain seq x y z
N MET A 1 5.60 -11.74 -6.84
CA MET A 1 4.27 -12.17 -6.38
C MET A 1 4.06 -13.59 -6.86
N LEU A 2 3.74 -14.43 -7.15
CA LEU A 2 3.40 -15.80 -7.48
C LEU A 2 4.12 -16.30 -8.73
N SER A 3 5.31 -16.79 -8.71
CA SER A 3 5.99 -17.52 -9.81
C SER A 3 5.26 -17.47 -11.15
N LEU A 4 4.83 -16.25 -11.55
CA LEU A 4 4.11 -16.02 -12.80
C LEU A 4 4.96 -16.47 -13.98
N ASP A 5 4.35 -16.88 -15.04
CA ASP A 5 5.04 -17.13 -16.28
C ASP A 5 5.69 -15.83 -16.78
N ARG A 6 6.92 -15.94 -17.27
CA ARG A 6 7.70 -14.77 -17.67
C ARG A 6 6.99 -13.86 -18.68
N ASN A 7 6.22 -14.44 -19.59
CA ASN A 7 5.42 -13.67 -20.55
C ASN A 7 4.38 -12.78 -19.86
N ILE A 8 3.71 -13.28 -18.81
CA ILE A 8 2.71 -12.53 -18.06
C ILE A 8 3.38 -11.41 -17.24
N THR A 9 4.48 -11.72 -16.55
CA THR A 9 5.27 -10.73 -15.83
C THR A 9 5.67 -9.57 -16.74
N VAL A 10 6.25 -9.89 -17.90
CA VAL A 10 6.69 -8.85 -18.86
C VAL A 10 5.51 -8.05 -19.42
N LYS A 11 4.38 -8.67 -19.71
CA LYS A 11 3.18 -7.94 -20.16
C LYS A 11 2.67 -6.96 -19.09
N LEU A 12 2.70 -7.35 -17.81
CA LEU A 12 2.32 -6.46 -16.71
C LEU A 12 3.30 -5.29 -16.55
N GLU A 13 4.60 -5.55 -16.67
CA GLU A 13 5.64 -4.51 -16.66
C GLU A 13 5.50 -3.56 -17.85
N LEU A 14 5.26 -4.08 -19.05
CA LEU A 14 4.98 -3.27 -20.24
C LEU A 14 3.78 -2.35 -20.03
N LEU A 15 2.67 -2.88 -19.50
CA LEU A 15 1.48 -2.09 -19.20
C LEU A 15 1.79 -0.99 -18.17
N SER A 16 2.57 -1.30 -17.12
CA SER A 16 2.97 -0.33 -16.12
C SER A 16 3.81 0.80 -16.70
N ILE A 17 4.76 0.49 -17.59
CA ILE A 17 5.59 1.48 -18.26
C ILE A 17 4.76 2.34 -19.19
N LEU A 18 3.98 1.72 -20.06
CA LEU A 18 3.19 2.41 -21.08
C LEU A 18 2.08 3.28 -20.49
N ASN A 19 1.49 2.88 -19.35
CA ASN A 19 0.45 3.66 -18.68
C ASN A 19 0.98 4.92 -17.98
N LYS A 20 2.29 4.99 -17.73
CA LYS A 20 2.96 6.16 -17.11
C LYS A 20 3.53 7.15 -18.15
N GLN A 21 3.42 6.83 -19.44
CA GLN A 21 4.04 7.61 -20.52
C GLN A 21 2.98 8.16 -21.47
N ASP A 22 3.03 9.45 -21.72
CA ASP A 22 2.16 10.13 -22.69
C ASP A 22 2.73 10.12 -24.11
N VAL A 23 4.01 9.74 -24.27
CA VAL A 23 4.75 9.78 -25.55
C VAL A 23 5.05 8.36 -26.02
N PRO A 24 4.95 8.06 -27.34
CA PRO A 24 5.31 6.75 -27.87
C PRO A 24 6.76 6.36 -27.54
N ILE A 25 6.97 5.12 -27.07
CA ILE A 25 8.27 4.55 -26.75
C ILE A 25 8.63 3.50 -27.79
N SER A 26 9.85 3.53 -28.32
CA SER A 26 10.31 2.54 -29.29
C SER A 26 10.50 1.16 -28.63
N SER A 27 10.30 0.09 -29.42
CA SER A 27 10.52 -1.29 -28.94
C SER A 27 11.97 -1.53 -28.45
N ASN A 28 12.94 -0.79 -28.99
CA ASN A 28 14.32 -0.86 -28.55
C ASN A 28 14.51 -0.24 -27.15
N GLN A 29 13.88 0.90 -26.87
CA GLN A 29 13.89 1.52 -25.54
C GLN A 29 13.19 0.64 -24.51
N LEU A 30 12.03 0.05 -24.85
CA LEU A 30 11.35 -0.91 -23.99
C LEU A 30 12.20 -2.16 -23.73
N SER A 31 12.93 -2.65 -24.76
CA SER A 31 13.87 -3.76 -24.60
C SER A 31 15.02 -3.44 -23.65
N GLN A 32 15.53 -2.20 -23.63
CA GLN A 32 16.55 -1.75 -22.68
C GLN A 32 16.02 -1.65 -21.24
N LEU A 33 14.76 -1.21 -21.08
CA LEU A 33 14.11 -1.11 -19.76
C LEU A 33 13.76 -2.48 -19.18
N LEU A 34 13.54 -3.49 -20.02
CA LEU A 34 13.07 -4.81 -19.65
C LEU A 34 14.11 -5.92 -19.95
N GLU A 35 15.41 -5.59 -19.89
CA GLU A 35 16.47 -6.57 -20.13
C GLU A 35 16.30 -7.85 -19.27
N PRO A 36 16.54 -9.04 -19.84
CA PRO A 36 17.13 -9.37 -21.14
C PRO A 36 16.07 -9.77 -22.21
N ILE A 37 15.16 -8.90 -22.61
CA ILE A 37 14.09 -9.21 -23.56
C ILE A 37 14.36 -8.50 -24.88
N SER A 38 14.30 -9.23 -26.01
CA SER A 38 14.53 -8.66 -27.33
C SER A 38 13.39 -7.75 -27.79
N SER A 39 13.70 -6.73 -28.63
CA SER A 39 12.70 -5.84 -29.22
C SER A 39 11.62 -6.61 -30.02
N ALA A 40 12.00 -7.71 -30.68
CA ALA A 40 11.06 -8.55 -31.41
C ALA A 40 10.06 -9.24 -30.46
N THR A 41 10.53 -9.72 -29.30
CA THR A 41 9.69 -10.32 -28.26
C THR A 41 8.75 -9.27 -27.65
N ILE A 42 9.26 -8.04 -27.39
CA ILE A 42 8.43 -6.91 -26.92
C ILE A 42 7.30 -6.62 -27.88
N LEU A 43 7.61 -6.49 -29.19
CA LEU A 43 6.57 -6.27 -30.22
C LEU A 43 5.52 -7.39 -30.27
N ASN A 44 5.94 -8.62 -30.05
CA ASN A 44 5.01 -9.75 -30.01
C ASN A 44 4.06 -9.66 -28.82
N TYR A 45 4.62 -9.38 -27.62
CA TYR A 45 3.81 -9.18 -26.41
C TYR A 45 2.86 -7.97 -26.53
N CYS A 46 3.30 -6.89 -27.19
CA CYS A 46 2.43 -5.74 -27.44
C CYS A 46 1.27 -6.08 -28.38
N ARG A 47 1.46 -6.96 -29.40
CA ARG A 47 0.38 -7.43 -30.25
C ARG A 47 -0.61 -8.31 -29.49
N GLU A 48 -0.10 -9.26 -28.71
CA GLU A 48 -0.95 -10.09 -27.84
C GLU A 48 -1.73 -9.25 -26.82
N LEU A 49 -1.13 -8.19 -26.26
CA LEU A 49 -1.82 -7.23 -25.39
C LEU A 49 -2.87 -6.43 -26.16
N GLN A 50 -2.57 -6.01 -27.39
CA GLN A 50 -3.53 -5.30 -28.25
C GLN A 50 -4.75 -6.15 -28.50
N ASP A 51 -4.58 -7.42 -28.92
CA ASP A 51 -5.69 -8.35 -29.16
C ASP A 51 -6.55 -8.49 -27.88
N THR A 52 -5.93 -8.65 -26.71
CA THR A 52 -6.64 -8.76 -25.43
C THR A 52 -7.37 -7.46 -25.04
N ILE A 53 -6.76 -6.30 -25.31
CA ILE A 53 -7.37 -5.00 -25.05
C ILE A 53 -8.61 -4.80 -25.94
N ASP A 54 -8.50 -5.14 -27.22
CA ASP A 54 -9.60 -5.02 -28.20
C ASP A 54 -10.79 -5.95 -27.85
N GLU A 55 -10.54 -7.07 -27.13
CA GLU A 55 -11.58 -7.94 -26.61
C GLU A 55 -12.27 -7.38 -25.34
N LEU A 56 -11.51 -6.73 -24.46
CA LEU A 56 -11.97 -6.33 -23.13
C LEU A 56 -12.51 -4.89 -23.05
N TYR A 57 -12.09 -4.01 -23.97
CA TYR A 57 -12.38 -2.58 -23.91
C TYR A 57 -12.85 -2.04 -25.25
N THR A 58 -13.60 -0.95 -25.20
CA THR A 58 -13.89 -0.14 -26.40
C THR A 58 -12.71 0.77 -26.73
N GLU A 59 -12.59 1.19 -27.99
CA GLU A 59 -11.49 2.06 -28.45
C GLU A 59 -11.36 3.37 -27.66
N ASP A 60 -12.48 3.90 -27.16
CA ASP A 60 -12.51 5.14 -26.36
C ASP A 60 -12.05 4.91 -24.91
N GLN A 61 -12.15 3.68 -24.41
CA GLN A 61 -11.75 3.32 -23.05
C GLN A 61 -10.27 3.05 -22.96
N LEU A 62 -9.75 2.14 -23.77
CA LEU A 62 -8.34 1.74 -23.76
C LEU A 62 -7.91 1.27 -25.16
N ARG A 63 -6.77 1.73 -25.63
CA ARG A 63 -6.22 1.32 -26.91
C ARG A 63 -4.70 1.28 -26.88
N LEU A 64 -4.11 0.18 -27.31
CA LEU A 64 -2.69 0.05 -27.53
C LEU A 64 -2.37 0.32 -29.01
N LEU A 65 -1.53 1.31 -29.27
CA LEU A 65 -1.12 1.71 -30.61
C LEU A 65 0.32 1.29 -30.85
N ILE A 66 0.53 0.56 -31.94
CA ILE A 66 1.86 0.19 -32.44
C ILE A 66 2.06 0.92 -33.76
N THR A 67 2.93 1.92 -33.78
CA THR A 67 3.17 2.81 -34.91
C THR A 67 4.65 2.82 -35.30
N GLU A 68 5.01 3.46 -36.41
CA GLU A 68 6.41 3.67 -36.80
C GLU A 68 7.19 4.51 -35.80
N THR A 69 6.50 5.42 -35.08
CA THR A 69 7.11 6.30 -34.05
C THR A 69 7.29 5.60 -32.70
N GLY A 70 6.66 4.43 -32.49
CA GLY A 70 6.74 3.67 -31.26
C GLY A 70 5.41 3.09 -30.81
N ILE A 71 5.40 2.65 -29.58
CA ILE A 71 4.28 1.99 -28.89
C ILE A 71 3.76 2.95 -27.82
N CYS A 72 2.44 3.17 -27.79
CA CYS A 72 1.81 3.95 -26.72
C CYS A 72 0.46 3.35 -26.32
N LEU A 73 0.12 3.52 -25.05
CA LEU A 73 -1.19 3.15 -24.49
C LEU A 73 -2.03 4.41 -24.36
N LYS A 74 -3.14 4.48 -25.09
CA LYS A 74 -4.14 5.55 -24.93
C LYS A 74 -5.18 5.08 -23.95
N ASN A 75 -5.21 5.71 -22.77
CA ASN A 75 -6.17 5.43 -21.71
C ASN A 75 -7.16 6.61 -21.59
N GLY A 76 -8.43 6.37 -21.86
CA GLY A 76 -9.53 7.34 -21.73
C GLY A 76 -10.01 7.54 -20.27
N GLY A 77 -9.16 7.20 -19.27
CA GLY A 77 -9.51 7.27 -17.84
C GLY A 77 -10.16 5.99 -17.32
N THR A 78 -9.98 4.86 -18.02
CA THR A 78 -10.49 3.57 -17.57
C THR A 78 -9.47 2.80 -16.73
N SER A 79 -9.98 1.90 -15.88
CA SER A 79 -9.13 1.05 -15.04
C SER A 79 -8.52 -0.10 -15.84
N LEU A 80 -7.23 -0.39 -15.62
CA LEU A 80 -6.56 -1.57 -16.18
C LEU A 80 -6.86 -2.87 -15.42
N ILE A 81 -7.69 -2.84 -14.37
CA ILE A 81 -7.96 -4.00 -13.52
C ILE A 81 -8.49 -5.19 -14.33
N ALA A 82 -9.41 -4.98 -15.29
CA ALA A 82 -9.95 -6.07 -16.09
C ALA A 82 -8.86 -6.78 -16.91
N LEU A 83 -7.97 -6.00 -17.55
CA LEU A 83 -6.83 -6.53 -18.31
C LEU A 83 -5.83 -7.26 -17.39
N THR A 84 -5.49 -6.65 -16.27
CA THR A 84 -4.59 -7.26 -15.29
C THR A 84 -5.17 -8.57 -14.75
N ASN A 85 -6.45 -8.60 -14.42
CA ASN A 85 -7.15 -9.80 -13.98
C ASN A 85 -7.11 -10.89 -15.03
N PHE A 86 -7.42 -10.56 -16.28
CA PHE A 86 -7.38 -11.52 -17.39
C PHE A 86 -5.98 -12.18 -17.50
N LEU A 87 -4.93 -11.37 -17.47
CA LEU A 87 -3.55 -11.87 -17.54
C LEU A 87 -3.19 -12.74 -16.32
N LEU A 88 -3.51 -12.31 -15.11
CA LEU A 88 -3.19 -13.03 -13.88
C LEU A 88 -3.98 -14.34 -13.76
N THR A 89 -5.27 -14.32 -14.09
CA THR A 89 -6.12 -15.51 -13.99
C THR A 89 -5.80 -16.55 -15.05
N SER A 90 -5.19 -16.17 -16.17
CA SER A 90 -4.69 -17.10 -17.19
C SER A 90 -3.43 -17.87 -16.78
N ASP A 91 -2.72 -17.41 -15.74
CA ASP A 91 -1.50 -18.06 -15.26
C ASP A 91 -1.78 -19.39 -14.54
N LEU A 92 -0.98 -20.41 -14.84
CA LEU A 92 -1.11 -21.72 -14.21
C LEU A 92 -0.92 -21.67 -12.68
N SER A 93 -0.15 -20.72 -12.14
CA SER A 93 0.03 -20.53 -10.70
C SER A 93 -1.27 -20.10 -10.03
N TYR A 94 -1.99 -19.18 -10.66
CA TYR A 94 -3.31 -18.76 -10.18
C TYR A 94 -4.27 -19.95 -10.14
N GLN A 95 -4.35 -20.72 -11.22
CA GLN A 95 -5.23 -21.87 -11.33
C GLN A 95 -4.89 -22.95 -10.28
N ILE A 96 -3.60 -23.22 -10.06
CA ILE A 96 -3.17 -24.16 -9.01
C ILE A 96 -3.66 -23.71 -7.63
N ILE A 97 -3.48 -22.43 -7.29
CA ILE A 97 -3.86 -21.91 -5.97
C ILE A 97 -5.38 -21.99 -5.78
N ILE A 98 -6.15 -21.55 -6.76
CA ILE A 98 -7.62 -21.60 -6.72
C ILE A 98 -8.11 -23.04 -6.53
N GLU A 99 -7.61 -23.97 -7.33
CA GLU A 99 -8.05 -25.36 -7.30
C GLU A 99 -7.71 -26.04 -5.96
N VAL A 100 -6.48 -25.88 -5.46
CA VAL A 100 -6.08 -26.52 -4.20
C VAL A 100 -6.69 -25.87 -2.97
N TYR A 101 -7.14 -24.62 -3.07
CA TYR A 101 -7.83 -23.95 -1.98
C TYR A 101 -9.29 -24.34 -1.93
N ASN A 102 -9.96 -24.32 -3.08
CA ASN A 102 -11.39 -24.63 -3.18
C ASN A 102 -11.67 -26.11 -2.91
N ASN A 103 -10.74 -26.98 -3.24
CA ASN A 103 -10.90 -28.41 -3.09
C ASN A 103 -9.95 -28.95 -1.99
N LYS A 104 -10.46 -29.86 -1.16
CA LYS A 104 -9.63 -30.51 -0.14
C LYS A 104 -8.43 -31.23 -0.76
N GLU A 105 -8.64 -31.90 -1.90
CA GLU A 105 -7.65 -32.62 -2.67
C GLU A 105 -7.97 -32.50 -4.17
N VAL A 106 -6.96 -32.28 -4.98
CA VAL A 106 -7.05 -32.20 -6.45
C VAL A 106 -6.33 -33.37 -7.06
N ASN A 107 -6.99 -34.11 -7.94
CA ASN A 107 -6.31 -35.16 -8.72
C ASN A 107 -5.39 -34.54 -9.76
N SER A 108 -4.08 -34.78 -9.63
CA SER A 108 -3.05 -34.12 -10.45
C SER A 108 -3.16 -34.44 -11.95
N LEU A 109 -3.60 -35.67 -12.31
CA LEU A 109 -3.81 -36.05 -13.72
C LEU A 109 -5.02 -35.32 -14.32
N LYS A 110 -6.14 -35.28 -13.58
CA LYS A 110 -7.35 -34.58 -14.00
C LYS A 110 -7.09 -33.10 -14.20
N PHE A 111 -6.39 -32.47 -13.25
CA PHE A 111 -5.96 -31.08 -13.37
C PHE A 111 -5.12 -30.86 -14.63
N CYS A 112 -4.14 -31.73 -14.88
CA CYS A 112 -3.32 -31.60 -16.10
C CYS A 112 -4.12 -31.72 -17.39
N GLN A 113 -5.15 -32.58 -17.43
CA GLN A 113 -6.04 -32.71 -18.59
C GLN A 113 -6.89 -31.44 -18.80
N GLU A 114 -7.44 -30.90 -17.73
CA GLU A 114 -8.31 -29.72 -17.73
C GLU A 114 -7.57 -28.45 -18.18
N TYR A 115 -6.37 -28.25 -17.65
CA TYR A 115 -5.54 -27.06 -17.94
C TYR A 115 -4.50 -27.27 -19.03
N GLY A 116 -4.58 -28.36 -19.82
CA GLY A 116 -3.70 -28.62 -20.98
C GLY A 116 -2.21 -28.66 -20.64
N THR A 117 -1.84 -29.14 -19.43
CA THR A 117 -0.47 -29.16 -18.95
C THR A 117 0.04 -30.58 -18.67
N SER A 118 1.35 -30.76 -18.45
CA SER A 118 1.93 -32.04 -18.07
C SER A 118 2.18 -32.14 -16.57
N LEU A 119 2.22 -33.38 -16.03
CA LEU A 119 2.59 -33.62 -14.62
C LEU A 119 3.97 -33.05 -14.27
N SER A 120 4.92 -33.09 -15.20
CA SER A 120 6.24 -32.53 -14.99
C SER A 120 6.20 -31.00 -14.86
N THR A 121 5.40 -30.34 -15.71
CA THR A 121 5.17 -28.89 -15.67
C THR A 121 4.45 -28.50 -14.39
N LEU A 122 3.39 -29.21 -14.01
CA LEU A 122 2.66 -28.99 -12.77
C LEU A 122 3.59 -29.07 -11.55
N ARG A 123 4.40 -30.14 -11.44
CA ARG A 123 5.34 -30.32 -10.32
C ARG A 123 6.42 -29.23 -10.27
N ARG A 124 6.93 -28.81 -11.44
CA ARG A 124 7.89 -27.70 -11.52
C ARG A 124 7.27 -26.39 -11.05
N LYS A 125 6.04 -26.11 -11.48
CA LYS A 125 5.31 -24.90 -11.11
C LYS A 125 4.99 -24.87 -9.61
N ILE A 126 4.50 -25.98 -9.05
CA ILE A 126 4.26 -26.11 -7.59
C ILE A 126 5.53 -25.92 -6.79
N ARG A 127 6.69 -26.45 -7.26
CA ARG A 127 7.97 -26.22 -6.59
C ARG A 127 8.34 -24.74 -6.55
N ALA A 128 8.19 -24.04 -7.66
CA ALA A 128 8.43 -22.59 -7.73
C ALA A 128 7.44 -21.81 -6.82
N LEU A 129 6.16 -22.16 -6.87
CA LEU A 129 5.15 -21.56 -5.95
C LEU A 129 5.52 -21.77 -4.49
N ASN A 130 5.93 -22.98 -4.11
CA ASN A 130 6.30 -23.27 -2.72
C ASN A 130 7.50 -22.45 -2.22
N GLN A 131 8.41 -22.04 -3.09
CA GLN A 131 9.50 -21.13 -2.71
C GLN A 131 8.98 -19.75 -2.34
N GLU A 132 7.92 -19.28 -3.01
CA GLU A 132 7.33 -17.97 -2.76
C GLU A 132 6.32 -17.97 -1.61
N ILE A 133 5.55 -19.05 -1.46
CA ILE A 133 4.51 -19.13 -0.41
C ILE A 133 5.04 -19.66 0.94
N ALA A 134 6.23 -20.25 0.98
CA ALA A 134 6.83 -20.74 2.22
C ALA A 134 6.89 -19.70 3.35
N PRO A 135 7.23 -18.41 3.09
CA PRO A 135 7.21 -17.36 4.12
C PRO A 135 5.84 -17.16 4.77
N TYR A 136 4.74 -17.53 4.10
CA TYR A 136 3.38 -17.42 4.64
C TYR A 136 2.97 -18.61 5.52
N GLY A 137 3.87 -19.56 5.81
CA GLY A 137 3.65 -20.66 6.73
C GLY A 137 2.79 -21.81 6.18
N PHE A 138 2.69 -21.94 4.85
CA PHE A 138 2.00 -23.06 4.20
C PHE A 138 2.70 -23.51 2.92
N TYR A 139 2.32 -24.66 2.42
CA TYR A 139 2.88 -25.22 1.18
C TYR A 139 1.87 -26.10 0.44
N ILE A 140 2.10 -26.30 -0.86
CA ILE A 140 1.32 -27.19 -1.73
C ILE A 140 2.08 -28.51 -1.88
N SER A 141 1.47 -29.61 -1.47
CA SER A 141 2.01 -30.96 -1.68
C SER A 141 1.63 -31.45 -3.07
N SER A 142 2.58 -32.01 -3.80
CA SER A 142 2.36 -32.51 -5.17
C SER A 142 2.79 -33.98 -5.27
N SER A 143 1.79 -34.85 -5.24
CA SER A 143 1.92 -36.29 -5.55
C SER A 143 0.86 -36.67 -6.59
N ASP A 144 0.23 -37.82 -6.49
CA ASP A 144 -0.94 -38.18 -7.29
C ASP A 144 -2.15 -37.32 -6.93
N ARG A 145 -2.18 -36.81 -5.69
CA ARG A 145 -3.12 -35.80 -5.23
C ARG A 145 -2.37 -34.57 -4.77
N THR A 146 -2.83 -33.41 -5.25
CA THR A 146 -2.32 -32.10 -4.88
C THR A 146 -3.23 -31.51 -3.82
N PHE A 147 -2.67 -31.00 -2.72
CA PHE A 147 -3.41 -30.38 -1.63
C PHE A 147 -2.54 -29.36 -0.88
N ILE A 148 -3.17 -28.47 -0.14
CA ILE A 148 -2.49 -27.42 0.62
C ILE A 148 -2.39 -27.78 2.10
N LYS A 149 -1.23 -27.48 2.74
CA LYS A 149 -0.97 -27.69 4.17
C LYS A 149 -0.29 -26.51 4.79
N GLY A 150 -0.67 -26.16 6.01
CA GLY A 150 -0.05 -25.10 6.79
C GLY A 150 -0.94 -24.62 7.94
N ASP A 151 -0.61 -23.47 8.51
CA ASP A 151 -1.45 -22.81 9.50
C ASP A 151 -2.72 -22.31 8.84
N GLU A 152 -3.86 -22.69 9.38
CA GLU A 152 -5.18 -22.43 8.78
C GLU A 152 -5.54 -20.94 8.79
N ILE A 153 -5.13 -20.18 9.80
CA ILE A 153 -5.36 -18.73 9.85
C ILE A 153 -4.53 -18.02 8.78
N LYS A 154 -3.24 -18.34 8.69
CA LYS A 154 -2.33 -17.77 7.70
C LYS A 154 -2.78 -18.08 6.27
N LEU A 155 -3.25 -19.29 6.05
CA LEU A 155 -3.73 -19.74 4.75
C LEU A 155 -5.00 -19.00 4.32
N ARG A 156 -6.00 -18.87 5.20
CA ARG A 156 -7.23 -18.12 4.92
C ARG A 156 -6.93 -16.63 4.68
N ASN A 157 -6.07 -16.07 5.51
CA ASN A 157 -5.66 -14.68 5.39
C ASN A 157 -4.96 -14.40 4.05
N PHE A 158 -3.96 -15.24 3.72
CA PHE A 158 -3.28 -15.17 2.43
C PHE A 158 -4.27 -15.25 1.26
N PHE A 159 -5.18 -16.22 1.26
CA PHE A 159 -6.07 -16.45 0.13
C PHE A 159 -7.06 -15.30 -0.07
N ALA A 160 -7.66 -14.78 1.01
CA ALA A 160 -8.53 -13.61 0.93
C ALA A 160 -7.81 -12.39 0.35
N VAL A 161 -6.59 -12.12 0.84
CA VAL A 161 -5.75 -11.02 0.38
C VAL A 161 -5.29 -11.23 -1.07
N PHE A 162 -4.90 -12.44 -1.41
CA PHE A 162 -4.50 -12.84 -2.75
C PHE A 162 -5.62 -12.56 -3.76
N LEU A 163 -6.83 -13.04 -3.49
CA LEU A 163 -7.98 -12.79 -4.35
C LEU A 163 -8.30 -11.29 -4.45
N TRP A 164 -8.31 -10.59 -3.30
CA TRP A 164 -8.57 -9.16 -3.30
C TRP A 164 -7.50 -8.36 -4.06
N SER A 165 -6.23 -8.73 -3.94
CA SER A 165 -5.15 -8.04 -4.65
C SER A 165 -5.27 -8.15 -6.17
N ILE A 166 -5.80 -9.26 -6.67
CA ILE A 166 -6.01 -9.50 -8.10
C ILE A 166 -7.33 -8.86 -8.56
N HIS A 167 -8.43 -9.22 -7.93
CA HIS A 167 -9.77 -8.91 -8.45
C HIS A 167 -10.30 -7.55 -8.04
N ARG A 168 -9.89 -7.02 -6.87
CA ARG A 168 -10.37 -5.74 -6.29
C ARG A 168 -11.89 -5.66 -6.07
N LYS A 169 -12.67 -6.40 -6.85
CA LYS A 169 -14.12 -6.57 -6.68
C LYS A 169 -14.41 -8.06 -6.56
N PHE A 170 -15.20 -8.43 -5.57
CA PHE A 170 -15.57 -9.82 -5.35
C PHE A 170 -16.39 -10.37 -6.53
N SER A 171 -17.25 -9.52 -7.10
CA SER A 171 -18.06 -9.85 -8.27
C SER A 171 -17.28 -10.11 -9.56
N SER A 172 -15.99 -9.81 -9.61
CA SER A 172 -15.13 -10.05 -10.79
C SER A 172 -14.36 -11.37 -10.73
N ILE A 173 -14.54 -12.18 -9.68
CA ILE A 173 -13.93 -13.51 -9.60
C ILE A 173 -14.59 -14.42 -10.64
N PRO A 174 -13.81 -15.07 -11.53
CA PRO A 174 -14.36 -15.95 -12.56
C PRO A 174 -14.69 -17.33 -11.97
N LEU A 175 -15.61 -17.37 -11.01
CA LEU A 175 -16.11 -18.60 -10.41
C LEU A 175 -17.60 -18.72 -10.71
N ASP A 176 -18.03 -19.95 -11.02
CA ASP A 176 -19.43 -20.31 -11.29
C ASP A 176 -20.20 -20.40 -9.97
N MET A 177 -20.28 -19.27 -9.22
CA MET A 177 -20.81 -19.23 -7.86
C MET A 177 -21.85 -18.11 -7.70
N GLU A 178 -22.73 -18.29 -6.71
CA GLU A 178 -23.64 -17.24 -6.24
C GLU A 178 -22.86 -16.14 -5.48
N LEU A 179 -22.07 -15.35 -6.21
CA LEU A 179 -21.23 -14.27 -5.64
C LEU A 179 -22.06 -13.31 -4.77
N ASN A 180 -23.31 -13.03 -5.17
CA ASN A 180 -24.22 -12.19 -4.41
C ASN A 180 -24.55 -12.77 -3.02
N HIS A 181 -24.44 -14.07 -2.83
CA HIS A 181 -24.63 -14.70 -1.52
C HIS A 181 -23.58 -14.24 -0.52
N TYR A 182 -22.29 -14.18 -0.90
CA TYR A 182 -21.21 -13.73 -0.02
C TYR A 182 -21.27 -12.24 0.27
N ILE A 183 -21.72 -11.43 -0.69
CA ILE A 183 -21.98 -10.00 -0.48
C ILE A 183 -23.11 -9.81 0.54
N ALA A 184 -24.18 -10.56 0.44
CA ALA A 184 -25.28 -10.51 1.40
C ALA A 184 -24.85 -11.01 2.79
N LEU A 185 -24.03 -12.05 2.87
CA LEU A 185 -23.47 -12.54 4.14
C LEU A 185 -22.59 -11.50 4.83
N SER A 186 -21.84 -10.69 4.09
CA SER A 186 -20.98 -9.67 4.66
C SER A 186 -21.74 -8.61 5.46
N GLU A 187 -22.91 -8.24 5.01
CA GLU A 187 -23.79 -7.29 5.72
C GLU A 187 -24.34 -7.87 7.04
N ILE A 188 -24.49 -9.20 7.13
CA ILE A 188 -25.10 -9.87 8.28
C ILE A 188 -24.05 -10.28 9.31
N VAL A 189 -22.87 -10.75 8.89
CA VAL A 189 -21.82 -11.26 9.79
C VAL A 189 -21.33 -10.19 10.76
N ILE A 190 -21.27 -8.94 10.32
CA ILE A 190 -20.80 -7.83 11.16
C ILE A 190 -21.84 -7.41 12.20
N GLY A 191 -23.11 -7.69 11.96
CA GLY A 191 -24.18 -7.45 12.95
C GLY A 191 -24.39 -5.98 13.32
N THR A 192 -23.90 -5.05 12.50
CA THR A 192 -24.10 -3.62 12.70
C THR A 192 -25.42 -3.18 12.03
N ASP A 193 -26.17 -2.32 12.69
CA ASP A 193 -27.37 -1.69 12.09
C ASP A 193 -27.02 -0.67 10.96
N LYS A 194 -25.72 -0.50 10.68
CA LYS A 194 -25.21 0.39 9.66
C LYS A 194 -24.79 -0.41 8.42
N ARG A 195 -25.20 0.08 7.26
CA ARG A 195 -24.69 -0.41 5.98
C ARG A 195 -23.22 -0.06 5.85
N LEU A 196 -22.40 -1.06 5.55
CA LEU A 196 -20.99 -0.85 5.18
C LEU A 196 -20.90 -0.13 3.83
N PRO A 197 -19.86 0.70 3.62
CA PRO A 197 -19.50 1.15 2.30
C PRO A 197 -19.28 -0.04 1.35
N GLN A 198 -19.68 0.09 0.10
CA GLN A 198 -19.59 -1.00 -0.89
C GLN A 198 -18.18 -1.61 -0.97
N THR A 199 -17.15 -0.77 -0.91
CA THR A 199 -15.74 -1.23 -0.93
C THR A 199 -15.39 -2.14 0.25
N GLN A 200 -15.95 -1.86 1.42
CA GLN A 200 -15.75 -2.68 2.63
C GLN A 200 -16.54 -3.98 2.56
N THR A 201 -17.76 -3.92 2.03
CA THR A 201 -18.60 -5.10 1.76
C THR A 201 -17.91 -6.05 0.79
N GLU A 202 -17.37 -5.53 -0.31
CA GLU A 202 -16.60 -6.31 -1.28
C GLU A 202 -15.36 -6.96 -0.64
N LEU A 203 -14.57 -6.21 0.14
CA LEU A 203 -13.40 -6.75 0.81
C LEU A 203 -13.76 -7.85 1.80
N LEU A 204 -14.78 -7.62 2.64
CA LEU A 204 -15.23 -8.62 3.60
C LEU A 204 -15.70 -9.90 2.92
N SER A 205 -16.31 -9.80 1.74
CA SER A 205 -16.77 -10.96 0.97
C SER A 205 -15.61 -11.90 0.61
N PHE A 206 -14.41 -11.40 0.37
CA PHE A 206 -13.22 -12.26 0.16
C PHE A 206 -12.86 -13.06 1.42
N PHE A 207 -12.93 -12.45 2.59
CA PHE A 207 -12.64 -13.15 3.86
C PHE A 207 -13.73 -14.16 4.20
N ILE A 208 -15.00 -13.83 3.96
CA ILE A 208 -16.12 -14.77 4.15
C ILE A 208 -15.98 -15.95 3.19
N TYR A 209 -15.70 -15.70 1.92
CA TYR A 209 -15.49 -16.74 0.92
C TYR A 209 -14.33 -17.66 1.31
N ALA A 210 -13.18 -17.09 1.67
CA ALA A 210 -12.03 -17.86 2.11
C ALA A 210 -12.37 -18.75 3.32
N THR A 211 -13.09 -18.20 4.30
CA THR A 211 -13.53 -18.96 5.48
C THR A 211 -14.51 -20.06 5.12
N ASP A 212 -15.52 -19.74 4.31
CA ASP A 212 -16.62 -20.63 3.98
C ASP A 212 -16.17 -21.90 3.25
N ILE A 213 -15.31 -21.72 2.24
CA ILE A 213 -14.73 -22.86 1.51
C ILE A 213 -13.96 -23.81 2.43
N ARG A 214 -13.15 -23.28 3.33
CA ARG A 214 -12.38 -24.09 4.27
C ARG A 214 -13.28 -24.78 5.31
N ALA A 215 -14.30 -24.07 5.80
CA ALA A 215 -15.29 -24.63 6.71
C ALA A 215 -16.10 -25.78 6.06
N LYS A 216 -16.54 -25.62 4.79
CA LYS A 216 -17.19 -26.67 3.98
C LYS A 216 -16.30 -27.90 3.80
N ASN A 217 -15.00 -27.69 3.60
CA ASN A 217 -14.00 -28.76 3.49
C ASN A 217 -13.65 -29.38 4.83
N LYS A 218 -14.26 -28.93 5.94
CA LYS A 218 -14.00 -29.38 7.33
C LYS A 218 -12.57 -29.12 7.80
N GLU A 219 -11.92 -28.14 7.20
CA GLU A 219 -10.64 -27.63 7.66
C GLU A 219 -10.89 -26.60 8.79
N ARG A 220 -10.33 -26.84 9.96
CA ARG A 220 -10.64 -26.09 11.18
C ARG A 220 -9.47 -25.25 11.66
N ILE A 221 -9.76 -24.07 12.17
CA ILE A 221 -8.78 -23.27 12.90
C ILE A 221 -8.45 -23.99 14.20
N PRO A 222 -7.17 -24.29 14.49
CA PRO A 222 -6.81 -25.03 15.70
C PRO A 222 -7.20 -24.27 16.96
N PHE A 223 -7.73 -25.01 17.94
CA PHE A 223 -7.99 -24.46 19.26
C PHE A 223 -6.66 -24.10 19.94
N THR A 224 -6.59 -22.88 20.49
CA THR A 224 -5.57 -22.47 21.46
C THR A 224 -6.24 -21.77 22.62
N GLN A 225 -5.66 -21.86 23.82
CA GLN A 225 -6.22 -21.19 25.00
C GLN A 225 -6.26 -19.66 24.78
N GLU A 226 -5.25 -19.09 24.15
CA GLU A 226 -5.19 -17.66 23.83
C GLU A 226 -6.33 -17.22 22.91
N ARG A 227 -6.56 -17.93 21.80
CA ARG A 227 -7.69 -17.66 20.89
C ARG A 227 -9.03 -17.79 21.61
N TYR A 228 -9.16 -18.77 22.46
CA TYR A 228 -10.37 -18.97 23.27
C TYR A 228 -10.61 -17.79 24.22
N GLU A 229 -9.59 -17.33 24.95
CA GLU A 229 -9.71 -16.19 25.85
C GLU A 229 -10.08 -14.89 25.09
N LEU A 230 -9.47 -14.64 23.93
CA LEU A 230 -9.86 -13.54 23.07
C LEU A 230 -11.31 -13.66 22.61
N SER A 231 -11.73 -14.88 22.24
CA SER A 231 -13.06 -15.16 21.70
C SER A 231 -14.18 -14.96 22.73
N ARG A 232 -13.92 -15.21 24.00
CA ARG A 232 -14.93 -15.10 25.08
C ARG A 232 -15.54 -13.70 25.24
N HIS A 233 -14.80 -12.68 24.82
CA HIS A 233 -15.22 -11.28 24.92
C HIS A 233 -16.01 -10.80 23.70
N TYR A 234 -16.22 -11.67 22.71
CA TYR A 234 -16.87 -11.33 21.45
C TYR A 234 -18.31 -11.86 21.41
N PRO A 235 -19.29 -11.01 21.19
CA PRO A 235 -20.66 -11.46 20.95
C PRO A 235 -20.78 -12.04 19.54
N ILE A 236 -20.54 -13.35 19.39
CA ILE A 236 -20.76 -14.01 18.10
C ILE A 236 -22.26 -14.13 17.85
N LYS A 237 -22.71 -13.52 16.77
CA LYS A 237 -24.05 -13.77 16.25
C LYS A 237 -23.97 -14.92 15.23
N LYS A 238 -24.23 -16.15 15.70
CA LYS A 238 -24.30 -17.32 14.80
C LYS A 238 -25.46 -17.18 13.83
N MET A 239 -25.22 -17.58 12.60
CA MET A 239 -26.20 -17.53 11.52
C MET A 239 -26.69 -18.95 11.21
N SER A 240 -27.99 -19.13 11.05
CA SER A 240 -28.57 -20.42 10.69
C SER A 240 -28.15 -20.91 9.29
N SER A 241 -27.81 -20.00 8.40
CA SER A 241 -27.28 -20.32 7.05
C SER A 241 -25.83 -20.80 7.05
N LEU A 242 -25.11 -20.62 8.17
CA LEU A 242 -23.71 -21.01 8.36
C LEU A 242 -23.58 -21.92 9.62
N ASP A 243 -24.52 -22.84 9.78
CA ASP A 243 -24.58 -23.76 10.95
C ASP A 243 -23.37 -24.71 11.03
N TYR A 244 -22.67 -24.94 9.92
CA TYR A 244 -21.42 -25.67 9.81
C TYR A 244 -20.16 -24.90 10.18
N TRP A 245 -20.28 -23.56 10.39
CA TRP A 245 -19.18 -22.75 10.88
C TRP A 245 -18.98 -22.96 12.38
N GLU A 246 -17.72 -23.08 12.80
CA GLU A 246 -17.35 -23.07 14.21
C GLU A 246 -17.12 -21.66 14.72
N ASP A 247 -17.02 -21.49 16.04
CA ASP A 247 -16.83 -20.19 16.67
C ASP A 247 -15.60 -19.46 16.12
N PHE A 248 -14.50 -20.19 15.88
CA PHE A 248 -13.28 -19.60 15.32
C PHE A 248 -13.38 -19.19 13.86
N ASP A 249 -14.30 -19.74 13.08
CA ASP A 249 -14.57 -19.29 11.72
C ASP A 249 -15.18 -17.87 11.73
N TYR A 250 -16.14 -17.63 12.64
CA TYR A 250 -16.72 -16.30 12.87
C TYR A 250 -15.67 -15.32 13.38
N PHE A 251 -14.85 -15.72 14.35
CA PHE A 251 -13.79 -14.87 14.89
C PHE A 251 -12.78 -14.49 13.84
N PHE A 252 -12.30 -15.44 13.04
CA PHE A 252 -11.35 -15.16 11.98
C PHE A 252 -11.91 -14.09 11.04
N THR A 253 -13.13 -14.28 10.54
CA THR A 253 -13.77 -13.32 9.62
C THR A 253 -13.91 -11.95 10.27
N TYR A 254 -14.33 -11.91 11.51
CA TYR A 254 -14.53 -10.68 12.25
C TYR A 254 -13.20 -9.96 12.52
N PHE A 255 -12.19 -10.66 13.06
CA PHE A 255 -10.88 -10.07 13.33
C PHE A 255 -10.16 -9.66 12.06
N SER A 256 -10.23 -10.43 10.98
CA SER A 256 -9.65 -10.04 9.69
C SER A 256 -10.25 -8.75 9.21
N PHE A 257 -11.56 -8.59 9.29
CA PHE A 257 -12.21 -7.37 8.90
C PHE A 257 -11.80 -6.18 9.78
N PHE A 258 -11.80 -6.32 11.10
CA PHE A 258 -11.44 -5.25 12.02
C PHE A 258 -9.96 -4.91 12.07
N SER A 259 -9.08 -5.82 11.70
CA SER A 259 -7.63 -5.58 11.70
C SER A 259 -7.16 -4.77 10.53
N TYR A 260 -7.82 -4.90 9.40
CA TYR A 260 -7.50 -4.06 8.26
C TYR A 260 -8.08 -2.66 8.44
N VAL A 261 -7.33 -1.63 8.03
CA VAL A 261 -7.57 -0.18 8.22
C VAL A 261 -8.90 0.33 7.63
N PHE A 262 -9.77 -0.55 7.17
CA PHE A 262 -10.93 -0.27 6.32
C PHE A 262 -12.22 0.06 7.05
N ILE A 263 -12.26 -0.04 8.39
CA ILE A 263 -13.49 0.21 9.14
C ILE A 263 -13.53 1.61 9.70
N ASP A 264 -14.71 2.21 9.64
CA ASP A 264 -15.03 3.41 10.40
C ASP A 264 -14.74 3.15 11.90
N ILE A 265 -13.79 3.92 12.40
CA ILE A 265 -13.22 3.78 13.75
C ILE A 265 -14.26 4.00 14.84
N ASN A 266 -15.42 4.59 14.50
CA ASN A 266 -16.48 4.92 15.46
C ASN A 266 -17.25 3.69 16.01
N ASP A 267 -17.10 2.51 15.42
CA ASP A 267 -17.81 1.29 15.86
C ASP A 267 -16.94 0.33 16.71
N LEU A 268 -15.84 0.82 17.27
CA LEU A 268 -14.88 0.01 18.02
C LEU A 268 -15.14 -0.10 19.54
N ALA A 269 -16.32 0.27 20.01
CA ALA A 269 -16.64 0.24 21.46
C ALA A 269 -16.42 -1.14 22.13
N PHE A 270 -16.59 -2.25 21.39
CA PHE A 270 -16.32 -3.58 21.91
C PHE A 270 -14.84 -3.84 22.20
N LEU A 271 -13.91 -3.15 21.50
CA LEU A 271 -12.47 -3.30 21.75
C LEU A 271 -12.07 -2.85 23.15
N GLU A 272 -12.83 -1.91 23.76
CA GLU A 272 -12.57 -1.46 25.13
C GLU A 272 -12.67 -2.59 26.13
N GLN A 273 -13.51 -3.60 25.87
CA GLN A 273 -13.73 -4.74 26.74
C GLN A 273 -12.69 -5.83 26.60
N LEU A 274 -11.89 -5.84 25.52
CA LEU A 274 -10.89 -6.86 25.30
C LEU A 274 -9.67 -6.62 26.19
N PRO A 275 -9.21 -7.64 26.95
CA PRO A 275 -8.07 -7.48 27.84
C PRO A 275 -6.76 -7.39 27.04
N LEU A 276 -5.90 -6.48 27.47
CA LEU A 276 -4.50 -6.43 27.06
C LEU A 276 -3.61 -6.89 28.21
N SER A 277 -2.47 -7.43 27.89
CA SER A 277 -1.43 -7.69 28.87
C SER A 277 -0.80 -6.37 29.35
N ALA A 278 -0.15 -6.38 30.52
CA ALA A 278 0.56 -5.22 31.02
C ALA A 278 1.66 -4.70 30.05
N ALA A 279 2.28 -5.61 29.30
CA ALA A 279 3.28 -5.25 28.28
C ALA A 279 2.64 -4.51 27.09
N GLU A 280 1.47 -4.95 26.62
CA GLU A 280 0.72 -4.32 25.53
C GLU A 280 0.18 -2.94 25.93
N GLU A 281 -0.32 -2.81 27.17
CA GLU A 281 -0.72 -1.50 27.71
C GLU A 281 0.47 -0.53 27.85
N HIS A 282 1.61 -1.05 28.29
CA HIS A 282 2.84 -0.28 28.37
C HIS A 282 3.30 0.18 26.99
N PHE A 283 3.27 -0.71 25.99
CA PHE A 283 3.59 -0.36 24.59
C PHE A 283 2.72 0.81 24.09
N MET A 284 1.41 0.74 24.28
CA MET A 284 0.52 1.83 23.87
C MET A 284 0.84 3.15 24.57
N THR A 285 1.20 3.09 25.86
CA THR A 285 1.58 4.28 26.63
C THR A 285 2.87 4.90 26.12
N VAL A 286 3.87 4.07 25.85
CA VAL A 286 5.16 4.49 25.27
C VAL A 286 4.94 5.08 23.88
N TRP A 287 4.13 4.43 23.05
CA TRP A 287 3.83 4.88 21.69
C TRP A 287 3.24 6.29 21.69
N VAL A 288 2.23 6.54 22.52
CA VAL A 288 1.59 7.86 22.63
C VAL A 288 2.57 8.92 23.10
N ALA A 289 3.35 8.61 24.15
CA ALA A 289 4.34 9.54 24.67
C ALA A 289 5.44 9.92 23.66
N LEU A 290 5.91 8.92 22.89
CA LEU A 290 6.86 9.16 21.80
C LEU A 290 6.25 9.97 20.67
N PHE A 291 5.01 9.66 20.26
CA PHE A 291 4.30 10.42 19.23
C PHE A 291 4.19 11.91 19.62
N GLU A 292 3.77 12.19 20.86
CA GLU A 292 3.66 13.57 21.35
C GLU A 292 5.00 14.30 21.40
N ARG A 293 6.09 13.59 21.64
CA ARG A 293 7.43 14.15 21.64
C ARG A 293 7.98 14.46 20.24
N TYR A 294 7.72 13.55 19.28
CA TYR A 294 8.29 13.69 17.93
C TYR A 294 7.45 14.53 16.98
N PHE A 295 6.13 14.56 17.17
CA PHE A 295 5.22 15.18 16.21
C PHE A 295 4.39 16.32 16.81
N LEU A 296 3.43 16.02 17.66
CA LEU A 296 2.54 17.03 18.25
C LEU A 296 1.77 16.47 19.45
N GLN A 297 1.36 17.38 20.33
CA GLN A 297 0.48 17.05 21.43
C GLN A 297 -0.91 16.66 20.92
N LEU A 298 -1.46 15.58 21.44
CA LEU A 298 -2.77 15.08 21.07
C LEU A 298 -3.88 15.72 21.94
N THR A 299 -5.00 16.00 21.33
CA THR A 299 -6.22 16.31 22.10
C THR A 299 -6.71 15.02 22.78
N ASP A 300 -7.48 15.15 23.87
CA ASP A 300 -8.07 13.99 24.57
C ASP A 300 -8.88 13.07 23.63
N LYS A 301 -9.56 13.66 22.64
CA LYS A 301 -10.31 12.92 21.62
C LYS A 301 -9.37 12.10 20.76
N ASN A 302 -8.32 12.71 20.23
CA ASN A 302 -7.35 12.06 19.35
C ASN A 302 -6.51 11.02 20.11
N SER A 303 -6.16 11.27 21.37
CA SER A 303 -5.46 10.31 22.23
C SER A 303 -6.28 9.04 22.47
N ARG A 304 -7.59 9.20 22.75
CA ARG A 304 -8.52 8.06 22.90
C ARG A 304 -8.63 7.27 21.58
N LEU A 305 -8.84 7.96 20.48
CA LEU A 305 -8.95 7.35 19.16
C LEU A 305 -7.67 6.57 18.79
N LEU A 306 -6.49 7.17 18.99
CA LEU A 306 -5.21 6.52 18.76
C LEU A 306 -5.05 5.26 19.60
N LYS A 307 -5.39 5.30 20.90
CA LYS A 307 -5.33 4.11 21.77
C LYS A 307 -6.26 2.99 21.29
N GLN A 308 -7.45 3.32 20.79
CA GLN A 308 -8.36 2.33 20.20
C GLN A 308 -7.78 1.71 18.94
N ILE A 309 -7.14 2.50 18.07
CA ILE A 309 -6.48 2.00 16.87
C ILE A 309 -5.30 1.09 17.24
N LEU A 310 -4.43 1.51 18.17
CA LEU A 310 -3.30 0.70 18.62
C LEU A 310 -3.77 -0.62 19.22
N LYS A 311 -4.78 -0.58 20.09
CA LYS A 311 -5.37 -1.78 20.70
C LYS A 311 -5.90 -2.74 19.64
N ARG A 312 -6.64 -2.23 18.65
CA ARG A 312 -7.14 -3.02 17.54
C ARG A 312 -6.03 -3.79 16.85
N ASN A 313 -4.92 -3.12 16.56
CA ASN A 313 -3.85 -3.73 15.79
C ASN A 313 -3.02 -4.72 16.58
N ILE A 314 -2.80 -4.46 17.87
CA ILE A 314 -2.19 -5.43 18.78
C ILE A 314 -3.02 -6.72 18.82
N LEU A 315 -4.34 -6.59 18.96
CA LEU A 315 -5.24 -7.75 19.01
C LEU A 315 -5.32 -8.47 17.66
N ALA A 316 -5.29 -7.74 16.56
CA ALA A 316 -5.28 -8.29 15.23
C ALA A 316 -4.03 -9.10 14.95
N GLU A 317 -2.85 -8.55 15.25
CA GLU A 317 -1.59 -9.26 15.11
C GLU A 317 -1.58 -10.54 15.98
N LYS A 318 -2.02 -10.43 17.22
CA LYS A 318 -2.08 -11.55 18.16
C LYS A 318 -2.99 -12.69 17.68
N PHE A 319 -4.10 -12.39 17.02
CA PHE A 319 -5.03 -13.41 16.52
C PHE A 319 -4.64 -13.92 15.12
N LEU A 320 -4.29 -13.01 14.22
CA LEU A 320 -4.08 -13.32 12.80
C LEU A 320 -2.65 -13.72 12.47
N HIS A 321 -1.68 -13.31 13.30
CA HIS A 321 -0.24 -13.47 13.00
C HIS A 321 0.08 -13.04 11.56
N ILE A 322 -0.19 -11.76 11.26
CA ILE A 322 -0.02 -11.22 9.91
C ILE A 322 1.46 -11.27 9.53
N GLU A 323 1.76 -12.00 8.47
CA GLU A 323 3.12 -12.09 7.94
C GLU A 323 3.51 -10.80 7.21
N ASP A 324 4.73 -10.30 7.43
CA ASP A 324 5.26 -9.09 6.80
C ASP A 324 5.13 -9.12 5.27
N ASN A 325 5.26 -10.31 4.68
CA ASN A 325 5.13 -10.50 3.23
C ASN A 325 3.71 -10.24 2.68
N LEU A 326 2.68 -10.16 3.53
CA LEU A 326 1.33 -9.78 3.11
C LEU A 326 1.12 -8.27 3.05
N ILE A 327 1.95 -7.49 3.73
CA ILE A 327 1.81 -6.04 3.85
C ILE A 327 1.82 -5.35 2.48
N PRO A 328 2.72 -5.70 1.51
CA PRO A 328 2.73 -5.06 0.20
C PRO A 328 1.42 -5.18 -0.59
N PHE A 329 0.57 -6.15 -0.24
CA PHE A 329 -0.74 -6.31 -0.89
C PHE A 329 -1.79 -5.32 -0.37
N PHE A 330 -1.59 -4.80 0.84
CA PHE A 330 -2.47 -3.81 1.47
C PHE A 330 -2.00 -2.38 1.26
N VAL A 331 -0.69 -2.22 1.04
CA VAL A 331 -0.06 -0.92 0.81
C VAL A 331 -0.17 -0.60 -0.68
N TYR A 332 -0.74 0.54 -1.02
CA TYR A 332 -0.70 1.03 -2.38
C TYR A 332 0.73 1.44 -2.74
N ASP A 333 1.21 1.08 -3.94
CA ASP A 333 2.53 1.47 -4.47
C ASP A 333 2.77 3.00 -4.41
N ASP A 334 1.71 3.80 -4.46
CA ASP A 334 1.75 5.26 -4.35
C ASP A 334 2.27 5.79 -3.02
N LEU A 335 2.31 4.94 -1.96
CA LEU A 335 2.88 5.37 -0.68
C LEU A 335 4.39 5.50 -0.68
N ASN A 336 5.08 4.81 -1.57
CA ASN A 336 6.50 5.09 -1.79
C ASN A 336 6.68 6.50 -2.37
N GLY A 337 5.83 6.92 -3.32
CA GLY A 337 5.78 8.30 -3.80
C GLY A 337 5.49 9.31 -2.67
N PHE A 338 4.56 8.96 -1.77
CA PHE A 338 4.28 9.78 -0.59
C PHE A 338 5.49 9.90 0.35
N LYS A 339 6.17 8.79 0.66
CA LYS A 339 7.40 8.79 1.49
C LYS A 339 8.50 9.65 0.86
N GLU A 340 8.63 9.63 -0.47
CA GLU A 340 9.57 10.47 -1.22
C GLU A 340 9.18 11.96 -1.20
N GLN A 341 7.90 12.26 -1.25
CA GLN A 341 7.40 13.65 -1.20
C GLN A 341 7.58 14.28 0.19
N TYR A 342 7.37 13.51 1.26
CA TYR A 342 7.42 14.00 2.66
C TYR A 342 8.67 13.49 3.40
N LYS A 343 9.84 13.72 2.84
CA LYS A 343 11.14 13.22 3.38
C LYS A 343 11.41 13.64 4.82
N SER A 344 11.08 14.90 5.18
CA SER A 344 11.27 15.41 6.54
C SER A 344 10.41 14.65 7.54
N PHE A 345 9.13 14.40 7.20
CA PHE A 345 8.24 13.59 8.03
C PHE A 345 8.76 12.15 8.16
N LYS A 346 9.18 11.54 7.04
CA LYS A 346 9.74 10.18 7.04
C LYS A 346 10.98 10.09 7.93
N SER A 347 11.89 11.05 7.85
CA SER A 347 13.08 11.09 8.70
C SER A 347 12.71 11.17 10.20
N THR A 348 11.74 12.01 10.55
CA THR A 348 11.23 12.12 11.93
C THR A 348 10.55 10.82 12.37
N PHE A 349 9.80 10.18 11.47
CA PHE A 349 9.16 8.90 11.74
C PHE A 349 10.18 7.77 11.96
N ASP A 350 11.23 7.70 11.16
CA ASP A 350 12.28 6.69 11.33
C ASP A 350 12.95 6.79 12.71
N LEU A 351 13.16 7.99 13.23
CA LEU A 351 13.68 8.20 14.57
C LEU A 351 12.68 7.80 15.66
N PHE A 352 11.42 8.21 15.49
CA PHE A 352 10.33 7.79 16.38
C PHE A 352 10.24 6.26 16.44
N PHE A 353 10.25 5.60 15.28
CA PHE A 353 10.13 4.15 15.20
C PHE A 353 11.35 3.43 15.79
N SER A 354 12.55 3.92 15.51
CA SER A 354 13.79 3.37 16.09
C SER A 354 13.73 3.39 17.61
N GLU A 355 13.36 4.53 18.23
CA GLU A 355 13.23 4.61 19.70
C GLU A 355 12.08 3.75 20.24
N LEU A 356 10.99 3.61 19.50
CA LEU A 356 9.90 2.73 19.86
C LEU A 356 10.36 1.27 19.93
N ILE A 357 11.12 0.82 18.93
CA ILE A 357 11.62 -0.56 18.84
C ILE A 357 12.71 -0.84 19.88
N ASP A 358 13.54 0.13 20.22
CA ASP A 358 14.51 -0.03 21.33
C ASP A 358 13.80 -0.34 22.66
N ARG A 359 12.58 0.18 22.85
CA ARG A 359 11.76 -0.07 24.05
C ARG A 359 10.83 -1.28 23.90
N TYR A 360 10.51 -1.68 22.67
CA TYR A 360 9.63 -2.79 22.36
C TYR A 360 10.16 -3.62 21.17
N PRO A 361 11.23 -4.40 21.36
CA PRO A 361 11.91 -5.13 20.28
C PRO A 361 11.02 -6.12 19.51
N GLN A 362 9.95 -6.63 20.15
CA GLN A 362 8.99 -7.54 19.51
C GLN A 362 8.20 -6.87 18.36
N GLY A 363 8.11 -5.54 18.37
CA GLY A 363 7.48 -4.76 17.31
C GLY A 363 8.39 -4.47 16.11
N ASN A 364 9.58 -5.07 16.04
CA ASN A 364 10.48 -4.86 14.90
C ASN A 364 10.09 -5.75 13.72
N THR A 365 8.96 -5.46 13.12
CA THR A 365 8.41 -6.12 11.92
C THR A 365 7.97 -5.07 10.91
N ASP A 366 7.90 -5.45 9.64
CA ASP A 366 7.40 -4.57 8.58
C ASP A 366 5.93 -4.19 8.83
N PHE A 367 5.16 -5.10 9.43
CA PHE A 367 3.79 -4.84 9.84
C PHE A 367 3.69 -3.66 10.82
N TYR A 368 4.46 -3.69 11.91
CA TYR A 368 4.44 -2.60 12.89
C TYR A 368 5.01 -1.30 12.31
N TYR A 369 6.02 -1.38 11.45
CA TYR A 369 6.58 -0.20 10.78
C TYR A 369 5.53 0.52 9.94
N GLU A 370 4.92 -0.18 8.99
CA GLU A 370 3.90 0.40 8.10
C GLU A 370 2.68 0.87 8.90
N PHE A 371 2.26 0.09 9.85
CA PHE A 371 1.15 0.40 10.71
C PHE A 371 1.38 1.67 11.56
N CYS A 372 2.55 1.80 12.20
CA CYS A 372 2.92 3.01 12.94
C CYS A 372 3.03 4.21 11.99
N PHE A 373 3.55 4.01 10.79
CA PHE A 373 3.65 5.04 9.77
C PHE A 373 2.27 5.60 9.39
N TYR A 374 1.30 4.74 9.10
CA TYR A 374 -0.07 5.17 8.80
C TYR A 374 -0.75 5.89 9.95
N ASN A 375 -0.55 5.42 11.17
CA ASN A 375 -1.09 6.10 12.34
C ASN A 375 -0.49 7.50 12.50
N CYS A 376 0.81 7.65 12.31
CA CYS A 376 1.44 8.97 12.34
C CYS A 376 0.89 9.87 11.23
N LEU A 377 0.74 9.36 10.00
CA LEU A 377 0.14 10.10 8.88
C LEU A 377 -1.29 10.57 9.17
N PHE A 378 -2.08 9.74 9.83
CA PHE A 378 -3.47 10.08 10.14
C PHE A 378 -3.61 11.22 11.14
N PHE A 379 -2.71 11.30 12.14
CA PHE A 379 -2.80 12.30 13.21
C PHE A 379 -1.97 13.56 12.96
N VAL A 380 -0.96 13.52 12.10
CA VAL A 380 -0.12 14.68 11.79
C VAL A 380 -0.71 15.47 10.62
N PRO A 381 -1.02 16.76 10.77
CA PRO A 381 -1.48 17.60 9.66
C PRO A 381 -0.43 17.70 8.56
N LEU A 382 -0.87 17.69 7.29
CA LEU A 382 0.04 17.73 6.12
C LEU A 382 1.00 18.91 6.15
N GLU A 383 0.55 20.08 6.61
CA GLU A 383 1.38 21.29 6.71
C GLU A 383 2.58 21.12 7.66
N LYS A 384 2.47 20.18 8.64
CA LYS A 384 3.55 19.86 9.57
C LYS A 384 4.49 18.77 9.04
N MET A 385 4.10 18.08 7.98
CA MET A 385 4.93 17.06 7.32
C MET A 385 5.91 17.70 6.33
N LEU A 386 5.63 18.93 5.87
CA LEU A 386 6.45 19.66 4.93
C LEU A 386 7.66 20.28 5.62
N THR A 387 8.79 20.27 4.92
CA THR A 387 9.99 20.95 5.38
C THR A 387 9.77 22.46 5.43
N GLU A 388 9.98 23.07 6.60
CA GLU A 388 9.92 24.52 6.76
C GLU A 388 11.18 25.14 6.18
N ILE A 389 11.00 26.09 5.22
CA ILE A 389 12.08 26.86 4.60
C ILE A 389 11.81 28.33 4.78
N LYS A 390 12.74 29.03 5.42
CA LYS A 390 12.69 30.47 5.66
C LYS A 390 13.31 31.23 4.50
N ILE A 391 12.55 32.14 3.90
CA ILE A 391 12.93 32.92 2.73
C ILE A 391 13.04 34.39 3.07
N PHE A 392 14.18 34.99 2.80
CA PHE A 392 14.34 36.43 2.81
C PHE A 392 14.30 36.93 1.35
N CYS A 393 13.34 37.85 1.06
CA CYS A 393 13.22 38.47 -0.27
C CYS A 393 13.83 39.87 -0.24
N PHE A 394 14.87 40.07 -1.02
CA PHE A 394 15.50 41.37 -1.23
C PHE A 394 15.24 41.82 -2.65
N THR A 395 14.13 42.54 -2.85
CA THR A 395 13.68 42.98 -4.17
C THR A 395 13.46 44.50 -4.23
N ASP A 396 13.60 45.09 -5.43
CA ASP A 396 13.22 46.47 -5.67
C ASP A 396 11.73 46.65 -5.99
N TYR A 397 10.94 45.62 -5.83
CA TYR A 397 9.52 45.64 -6.11
C TYR A 397 8.77 46.56 -5.15
N SER A 398 7.73 47.24 -5.68
CA SER A 398 6.75 47.89 -4.81
C SER A 398 6.12 46.86 -3.86
N TYR A 399 5.64 47.30 -2.72
CA TYR A 399 4.96 46.46 -1.73
C TYR A 399 3.89 45.52 -2.35
N ILE A 400 3.14 46.00 -3.35
CA ILE A 400 2.13 45.23 -4.04
C ILE A 400 2.76 44.09 -4.85
N LEU A 401 3.80 44.41 -5.63
CA LEU A 401 4.47 43.43 -6.49
C LEU A 401 5.25 42.41 -5.67
N ASP A 402 5.85 42.81 -4.56
CA ASP A 402 6.53 41.89 -3.65
C ASP A 402 5.54 40.88 -3.03
N ASN A 403 4.36 41.34 -2.64
CA ASN A 403 3.30 40.42 -2.15
C ASN A 403 2.76 39.48 -3.25
N ILE A 404 2.65 39.94 -4.50
CA ILE A 404 2.26 39.08 -5.63
C ILE A 404 3.36 38.05 -5.88
N PHE A 405 4.60 38.42 -5.82
CA PHE A 405 5.74 37.52 -5.95
C PHE A 405 5.75 36.44 -4.87
N LYS A 406 5.62 36.82 -3.60
CA LYS A 406 5.51 35.89 -2.47
C LYS A 406 4.35 34.92 -2.62
N LYS A 407 3.18 35.41 -3.07
CA LYS A 407 2.02 34.55 -3.34
C LYS A 407 2.29 33.56 -4.49
N ALA A 408 2.97 33.99 -5.55
CA ALA A 408 3.33 33.12 -6.65
C ALA A 408 4.30 32.01 -6.20
N LEU A 409 5.26 32.32 -5.32
CA LEU A 409 6.14 31.32 -4.73
C LEU A 409 5.34 30.29 -3.90
N LEU A 410 4.44 30.74 -3.05
CA LEU A 410 3.57 29.85 -2.30
C LEU A 410 2.75 28.94 -3.22
N THR A 411 2.16 29.50 -4.29
CA THR A 411 1.33 28.72 -5.23
C THR A 411 2.11 27.60 -5.95
N ASN A 412 3.40 27.83 -6.23
CA ASN A 412 4.21 26.85 -6.96
C ASN A 412 4.85 25.77 -6.08
N PHE A 413 4.98 26.01 -4.76
CA PHE A 413 5.76 25.14 -3.89
C PHE A 413 5.05 24.73 -2.58
N ASN A 414 3.82 25.18 -2.37
CA ASN A 414 3.07 24.93 -1.13
C ASN A 414 2.70 23.45 -0.92
N ASP A 415 2.73 22.66 -1.98
CA ASP A 415 2.54 21.21 -1.95
C ASP A 415 3.82 20.44 -1.55
N LYS A 416 4.99 21.11 -1.60
CA LYS A 416 6.30 20.49 -1.33
C LYS A 416 7.00 21.02 -0.10
N TYR A 417 6.83 22.32 0.18
CA TYR A 417 7.53 23.02 1.25
C TYR A 417 6.60 23.92 2.05
N ARG A 418 6.89 24.08 3.33
CA ARG A 418 6.29 25.14 4.16
C ARG A 418 7.16 26.37 4.07
N LEU A 419 6.86 27.28 3.13
CA LEU A 419 7.62 28.49 2.93
C LEU A 419 7.20 29.57 3.94
N ILE A 420 8.19 30.13 4.67
CA ILE A 420 8.01 31.23 5.62
C ILE A 420 8.86 32.42 5.17
N PHE A 421 8.22 33.55 4.89
CA PHE A 421 8.94 34.77 4.58
C PHE A 421 9.38 35.47 5.87
N VAL A 422 10.67 35.77 5.98
CA VAL A 422 11.29 36.42 7.14
C VAL A 422 11.79 37.80 6.78
N ASP A 423 11.80 38.71 7.76
CA ASP A 423 12.30 40.09 7.63
C ASP A 423 13.77 40.23 8.08
N ASP A 424 14.29 39.26 8.84
CA ASP A 424 15.68 39.20 9.24
C ASP A 424 16.48 38.23 8.36
N LEU A 425 17.50 38.77 7.71
CA LEU A 425 18.44 38.01 6.89
C LEU A 425 19.08 36.83 7.65
N ASN A 426 19.36 37.04 8.94
CA ASN A 426 20.02 36.01 9.76
C ASN A 426 19.15 34.76 9.96
N GLU A 427 17.84 34.91 9.91
CA GLU A 427 16.90 33.80 10.05
C GLU A 427 16.67 33.03 8.75
N ALA A 428 17.07 33.57 7.59
CA ALA A 428 16.78 33.00 6.29
C ALA A 428 17.63 31.74 6.00
N ASP A 429 17.02 30.75 5.40
CA ASP A 429 17.68 29.58 4.82
C ASP A 429 18.09 29.86 3.35
N ILE A 430 17.29 30.66 2.65
CA ILE A 430 17.54 31.09 1.28
C ILE A 430 17.23 32.57 1.11
N ILE A 431 18.05 33.23 0.35
CA ILE A 431 17.90 34.64 0.00
C ILE A 431 17.56 34.74 -1.48
N ILE A 432 16.47 35.43 -1.79
CA ILE A 432 16.01 35.67 -3.17
C ILE A 432 16.11 37.16 -3.46
N GLU A 433 16.80 37.51 -4.52
CA GLU A 433 16.94 38.90 -5.00
C GLU A 433 16.68 38.99 -6.50
N ASN A 434 16.44 40.21 -7.00
CA ASN A 434 16.17 40.46 -8.44
C ASN A 434 17.20 41.33 -9.15
N LEU A 435 18.19 41.89 -8.44
CA LEU A 435 19.11 42.86 -9.00
C LEU A 435 20.60 42.57 -8.79
N GLY A 436 20.99 41.45 -8.18
CA GLY A 436 22.40 41.10 -7.95
C GLY A 436 23.14 42.00 -6.97
N PHE A 437 22.44 42.63 -6.01
CA PHE A 437 23.05 43.50 -5.00
C PHE A 437 23.86 42.76 -3.93
N SER A 438 23.74 41.45 -3.83
CA SER A 438 24.34 40.64 -2.78
C SER A 438 25.87 40.63 -2.85
N GLU A 439 26.46 40.74 -4.03
CA GLU A 439 27.92 40.71 -4.19
C GLU A 439 28.60 41.92 -3.55
N ASP A 440 27.92 43.07 -3.49
CA ASP A 440 28.48 44.32 -3.01
C ASP A 440 28.06 44.72 -1.58
N HIS A 441 26.93 44.22 -1.07
CA HIS A 441 26.27 44.81 0.09
C HIS A 441 25.82 43.80 1.18
N LEU A 442 25.77 42.49 0.90
CA LEU A 442 25.39 41.51 1.89
C LEU A 442 26.59 40.62 2.26
N PRO A 443 26.86 40.38 3.55
CA PRO A 443 27.86 39.40 3.95
C PRO A 443 27.37 37.99 3.55
N LEU A 444 27.96 37.44 2.48
CA LEU A 444 27.67 36.12 1.96
C LEU A 444 28.10 35.07 3.04
N GLU A 445 27.17 34.53 3.78
CA GLU A 445 27.43 33.39 4.64
C GLU A 445 27.42 32.13 3.79
N PRO A 446 28.50 31.30 3.83
CA PRO A 446 28.58 30.07 3.05
C PRO A 446 27.48 29.03 3.38
N SER A 447 26.79 29.23 4.49
CA SER A 447 25.70 28.34 4.96
C SER A 447 24.37 28.60 4.27
N LYS A 448 24.17 29.77 3.67
CA LYS A 448 22.89 30.18 3.05
C LYS A 448 22.91 30.01 1.53
N GLU A 449 21.77 29.63 0.98
CA GLU A 449 21.58 29.59 -0.46
C GLU A 449 21.18 30.97 -0.99
N TYR A 450 21.72 31.34 -2.16
CA TYR A 450 21.41 32.57 -2.85
C TYR A 450 20.82 32.30 -4.21
N LEU A 451 19.83 33.09 -4.61
CA LEU A 451 19.22 33.02 -5.91
C LEU A 451 18.85 34.38 -6.43
N ILE A 452 19.36 34.72 -7.63
CA ILE A 452 18.98 35.91 -8.37
C ILE A 452 17.88 35.53 -9.35
N ILE A 453 16.73 36.21 -9.28
CA ILE A 453 15.57 35.96 -10.13
C ILE A 453 15.24 37.27 -10.92
N GLU A 454 15.73 37.37 -12.13
CA GLU A 454 15.44 38.51 -13.02
C GLU A 454 13.99 38.46 -13.55
N ALA A 455 13.46 37.26 -13.82
CA ALA A 455 12.13 37.05 -14.35
C ALA A 455 11.33 36.09 -13.41
N PRO A 456 10.71 36.61 -12.33
CA PRO A 456 10.20 35.83 -11.22
C PRO A 456 9.08 34.84 -11.58
N PHE A 457 8.44 35.03 -12.73
CA PHE A 457 7.32 34.16 -13.17
C PHE A 457 7.68 33.28 -14.36
N SER A 458 8.96 33.21 -14.77
CA SER A 458 9.37 32.31 -15.83
C SER A 458 9.44 30.86 -15.33
N SER A 459 9.06 29.89 -16.18
CA SER A 459 9.18 28.47 -15.86
C SER A 459 10.61 28.07 -15.50
N GLN A 460 11.61 28.73 -16.12
CA GLN A 460 13.01 28.47 -15.84
C GLN A 460 13.41 28.94 -14.43
N SER A 461 12.99 30.16 -14.02
CA SER A 461 13.26 30.67 -12.67
C SER A 461 12.60 29.82 -11.58
N ILE A 462 11.37 29.35 -11.84
CA ILE A 462 10.67 28.42 -10.93
C ILE A 462 11.40 27.09 -10.82
N ALA A 463 11.92 26.54 -11.93
CA ALA A 463 12.68 25.30 -11.90
C ALA A 463 13.98 25.43 -11.10
N VAL A 464 14.76 26.50 -11.33
CA VAL A 464 16.01 26.77 -10.59
C VAL A 464 15.74 27.00 -9.11
N LEU A 465 14.66 27.71 -8.75
CA LEU A 465 14.26 27.87 -7.35
C LEU A 465 13.91 26.51 -6.72
N GLY A 466 13.20 25.66 -7.45
CA GLY A 466 12.88 24.31 -6.99
C GLY A 466 14.13 23.48 -6.65
N GLU A 467 15.18 23.56 -7.47
CA GLU A 467 16.47 22.90 -7.20
C GLU A 467 17.15 23.47 -5.94
N LYS A 468 17.09 24.78 -5.75
CA LYS A 468 17.65 25.43 -4.55
C LYS A 468 16.89 25.06 -3.27
N LEU A 469 15.56 25.04 -3.32
CA LEU A 469 14.73 24.61 -2.19
C LEU A 469 15.01 23.15 -1.82
N ALA A 470 15.21 22.27 -2.79
CA ALA A 470 15.58 20.87 -2.55
C ALA A 470 16.96 20.76 -1.88
N ALA A 471 17.94 21.57 -2.28
CA ALA A 471 19.26 21.60 -1.63
C ALA A 471 19.19 22.11 -0.18
N VAL A 472 18.35 23.11 0.11
CA VAL A 472 18.09 23.58 1.49
C VAL A 472 17.44 22.48 2.32
N GLU A 473 16.45 21.77 1.77
CA GLU A 473 15.80 20.64 2.45
C GLU A 473 16.83 19.57 2.83
N GLU A 474 17.68 19.16 1.91
CA GLU A 474 18.71 18.15 2.14
C GLU A 474 19.70 18.57 3.25
N LYS A 475 20.14 19.83 3.24
CA LYS A 475 20.99 20.40 4.30
C LYS A 475 20.31 20.33 5.68
N LYS A 476 19.03 20.71 5.76
CA LYS A 476 18.26 20.66 7.02
C LYS A 476 18.09 19.23 7.54
N MET A 477 17.85 18.27 6.67
CA MET A 477 17.76 16.87 7.05
C MET A 477 19.09 16.36 7.65
N LEU A 478 20.21 16.66 7.01
CA LEU A 478 21.54 16.28 7.50
C LEU A 478 21.87 16.93 8.86
N CYS A 479 21.45 18.18 9.07
CA CYS A 479 21.65 18.86 10.36
C CYS A 479 20.79 18.24 11.47
N ASN A 480 19.53 17.93 11.20
CA ASN A 480 18.63 17.31 12.16
C ASN A 480 19.12 15.92 12.60
N GLN A 481 19.67 15.12 11.69
CA GLN A 481 20.26 13.82 12.01
C GLN A 481 21.50 13.95 12.92
N ARG A 482 22.32 14.99 12.77
CA ARG A 482 23.52 15.22 13.60
C ARG A 482 23.19 15.70 15.02
N VAL A 483 22.17 16.56 15.16
CA VAL A 483 21.75 17.09 16.49
C VAL A 483 21.11 16.01 17.35
N GLN A 484 20.56 14.96 16.75
CA GLN A 484 19.91 13.86 17.48
C GLN A 484 20.85 12.70 17.83
N CYS A 485 22.08 12.70 17.26
CA CYS A 485 23.15 11.74 17.63
C CYS A 485 24.07 12.25 18.76
N THR A 486 23.84 13.46 19.26
CA THR A 486 24.53 14.03 20.43
C THR A 486 23.59 14.12 21.63
#